data_533253014107e2b4fe5eebbcfe62d77f
#
_entry.id   533253014107e2b4fe5eebbcfe62d77f
#
_cell.length_a   1.000
_cell.length_b   1.000
_cell.length_c   1.000
_cell.angle_alpha   90.00
_cell.angle_beta   90.00
_cell.angle_gamma   90.00
#
_symmetry.space_group_name_H-M   'P 1'
#
loop_
_entity.id
_entity.type
_entity.pdbx_description
1 polymer ?
#
loop_
_entity_poly.entity_id
_entity_poly.type
_entity_poly.pdbx_seq_one_letter_code
_entity_poly.pdbx_strand_id
1 'polypeptide(L)'
;MSELQRLDNPYKRIMLVGGGNIGAGLARRLEKDYSVKLIERNQQRAAELAEKLQNTIVFFGDASDQELLADEHIDQVVLFIAVTNDDEANILSAMLAKRMGAKKVMVFIKRPPYLDPVRGSVIDHAVYPQKAN
;
A
#
# COMPACT_ATOMS: atom_id res chain seq x y z
N MET A 1 9.55 1.87 26.99
CA MET A 1 8.66 1.70 26.11
C MET A 1 8.68 0.43 25.48
N SER A 2 7.68 -0.15 25.38
CA SER A 2 7.69 -1.51 24.92
C SER A 2 7.36 -1.57 23.45
N GLU A 3 7.74 -2.66 22.85
CA GLU A 3 7.37 -2.89 21.47
C GLU A 3 5.90 -3.09 21.30
N LEU A 4 5.21 -3.50 22.35
CA LEU A 4 3.77 -3.61 22.28
C LEU A 4 3.12 -2.28 22.00
N GLN A 5 3.62 -1.22 22.61
CA GLN A 5 3.09 0.10 22.34
C GLN A 5 3.26 0.49 20.89
N ARG A 6 4.40 0.15 20.31
CA ARG A 6 4.66 0.49 18.93
C ARG A 6 3.73 -0.28 18.00
N LEU A 7 3.51 -1.55 18.30
CA LEU A 7 2.63 -2.37 17.47
C LEU A 7 1.19 -1.91 17.55
N ASP A 8 0.79 -1.40 18.69
CA ASP A 8 -0.59 -0.98 18.87
C ASP A 8 -0.84 0.46 18.44
N ASN A 9 0.21 1.17 18.05
CA ASN A 9 0.05 2.57 17.72
C ASN A 9 -0.64 2.72 16.37
N PRO A 10 -1.90 3.22 16.35
CA PRO A 10 -2.64 3.31 15.09
C PRO A 10 -2.03 4.31 14.11
N TYR A 11 -1.22 5.23 14.59
CA TYR A 11 -0.59 6.20 13.72
C TYR A 11 0.53 5.62 12.89
N LYS A 12 0.89 4.37 13.14
CA LYS A 12 1.99 3.73 12.43
C LYS A 12 1.56 2.60 11.53
N ARG A 13 0.29 2.55 11.17
CA ARG A 13 -0.22 1.48 10.30
C ARG A 13 -0.17 1.91 8.85
N ILE A 14 0.51 1.11 8.04
CA ILE A 14 0.67 1.38 6.61
C ILE A 14 0.22 0.15 5.84
N MET A 15 -0.49 0.37 4.73
CA MET A 15 -0.88 -0.71 3.85
C MET A 15 -0.31 -0.47 2.47
N LEU A 16 0.39 -1.47 1.94
CA LEU A 16 0.98 -1.44 0.61
C LEU A 16 0.23 -2.38 -0.30
N VAL A 17 0.08 -1.98 -1.56
CA VAL A 17 -0.50 -2.85 -2.58
C VAL A 17 0.51 -3.02 -3.69
N GLY A 18 0.89 -4.27 -3.93
CA GLY A 18 1.84 -4.59 -4.97
C GLY A 18 3.17 -5.06 -4.38
N GLY A 19 3.53 -6.29 -4.68
CA GLY A 19 4.74 -6.91 -4.16
C GLY A 19 5.89 -6.98 -5.14
N GLY A 20 5.92 -6.07 -6.12
CA GLY A 20 7.06 -5.98 -7.02
C GLY A 20 8.27 -5.40 -6.32
N ASN A 21 9.28 -5.03 -7.11
CA ASN A 21 10.53 -4.54 -6.53
C ASN A 21 10.33 -3.30 -5.69
N ILE A 22 9.49 -2.37 -6.16
CA ILE A 22 9.26 -1.13 -5.43
C ILE A 22 8.51 -1.41 -4.14
N GLY A 23 7.43 -2.20 -4.23
CA GLY A 23 6.63 -2.50 -3.04
C GLY A 23 7.42 -3.26 -2.00
N ALA A 24 8.19 -4.26 -2.43
CA ALA A 24 9.01 -5.03 -1.50
C ALA A 24 10.07 -4.15 -0.85
N GLY A 25 10.69 -3.26 -1.62
CA GLY A 25 11.68 -2.35 -1.08
C GLY A 25 11.11 -1.39 -0.07
N LEU A 26 9.91 -0.87 -0.35
CA LEU A 26 9.24 0.01 0.59
C LEU A 26 8.90 -0.73 1.88
N ALA A 27 8.38 -1.96 1.74
CA ALA A 27 8.03 -2.74 2.93
C ALA A 27 9.24 -2.97 3.82
N ARG A 28 10.38 -3.31 3.21
CA ARG A 28 11.59 -3.54 3.99
C ARG A 28 12.01 -2.31 4.79
N ARG A 29 11.87 -1.14 4.19
CA ARG A 29 12.25 0.08 4.88
C ARG A 29 11.24 0.46 5.94
N LEU A 30 9.97 0.35 5.61
CA LEU A 30 8.91 0.82 6.49
C LEU A 30 8.67 -0.12 7.66
N GLU A 31 8.91 -1.43 7.48
CA GLU A 31 8.59 -2.37 8.55
C GLU A 31 9.47 -2.20 9.78
N LYS A 32 10.56 -1.46 9.65
CA LYS A 32 11.43 -1.21 10.80
C LYS A 32 10.78 -0.27 11.80
N ASP A 33 9.95 0.65 11.31
CA ASP A 33 9.37 1.68 12.18
C ASP A 33 7.86 1.67 12.20
N TYR A 34 7.23 0.93 11.26
CA TYR A 34 5.78 0.96 11.10
C TYR A 34 5.22 -0.43 11.05
N SER A 35 3.93 -0.52 11.33
CA SER A 35 3.20 -1.78 11.17
C SER A 35 2.72 -1.84 9.72
N VAL A 36 3.31 -2.75 8.93
CA VAL A 36 3.08 -2.79 7.49
C VAL A 36 2.31 -4.03 7.11
N LYS A 37 1.27 -3.85 6.29
CA LYS A 37 0.56 -4.93 5.63
C LYS A 37 0.72 -4.75 4.14
N LEU A 38 0.94 -5.85 3.43
CA LEU A 38 1.15 -5.81 1.99
C LEU A 38 0.20 -6.77 1.31
N ILE A 39 -0.56 -6.28 0.33
CA ILE A 39 -1.49 -7.08 -0.43
C ILE A 39 -0.87 -7.37 -1.80
N GLU A 40 -0.79 -8.64 -2.16
CA GLU A 40 -0.21 -9.09 -3.42
C GLU A 40 -1.16 -10.04 -4.12
N ARG A 41 -1.42 -9.78 -5.40
CA ARG A 41 -2.37 -10.58 -6.19
C ARG A 41 -1.80 -11.90 -6.66
N ASN A 42 -0.49 -11.99 -6.78
CA ASN A 42 0.15 -13.21 -7.26
C ASN A 42 0.46 -14.10 -6.06
N GLN A 43 -0.12 -15.29 -6.04
CA GLN A 43 0.00 -16.18 -4.89
C GLN A 43 1.44 -16.56 -4.62
N GLN A 44 2.17 -16.88 -5.68
CA GLN A 44 3.56 -17.30 -5.54
C GLN A 44 4.42 -16.15 -5.01
N ARG A 45 4.21 -14.95 -5.53
CA ARG A 45 4.97 -13.79 -5.07
C ARG A 45 4.63 -13.45 -3.62
N ALA A 46 3.36 -13.59 -3.25
CA ALA A 46 2.96 -13.35 -1.88
C ALA A 46 3.68 -14.29 -0.92
N ALA A 47 3.78 -15.56 -1.30
CA ALA A 47 4.50 -16.53 -0.48
C ALA A 47 5.97 -16.18 -0.36
N GLU A 48 6.60 -15.77 -1.46
CA GLU A 48 8.00 -15.37 -1.41
C GLU A 48 8.22 -14.19 -0.48
N LEU A 49 7.34 -13.20 -0.56
CA LEU A 49 7.48 -12.01 0.27
C LEU A 49 7.24 -12.31 1.74
N ALA A 50 6.31 -13.22 2.02
CA ALA A 50 6.04 -13.59 3.41
C ALA A 50 7.27 -14.20 4.05
N GLU A 51 8.11 -14.87 3.27
CA GLU A 51 9.35 -15.43 3.79
C GLU A 51 10.46 -14.38 3.92
N LYS A 52 10.49 -13.42 3.00
CA LYS A 52 11.59 -12.48 2.96
C LYS A 52 11.41 -11.29 3.91
N LEU A 53 10.18 -10.85 4.07
CA LEU A 53 9.91 -9.69 4.92
C LEU A 53 9.79 -10.14 6.37
N GLN A 54 10.33 -9.32 7.27
CA GLN A 54 10.44 -9.75 8.66
C GLN A 54 9.25 -9.35 9.51
N ASN A 55 8.77 -8.13 9.31
CA ASN A 55 7.70 -7.61 10.16
C ASN A 55 6.46 -7.21 9.35
N THR A 56 6.46 -7.46 8.06
CA THR A 56 5.33 -7.13 7.20
C THR A 56 4.41 -8.34 7.10
N ILE A 57 3.12 -8.12 7.29
CA ILE A 57 2.14 -9.18 7.09
C ILE A 57 1.72 -9.13 5.64
N VAL A 58 1.92 -10.25 4.93
CA VAL A 58 1.63 -10.32 3.50
C VAL A 58 0.33 -11.07 3.27
N PHE A 59 -0.56 -10.48 2.47
CA PHE A 59 -1.84 -11.08 2.12
C PHE A 59 -1.87 -11.40 0.64
N PHE A 60 -2.32 -12.59 0.30
CA PHE A 60 -2.63 -12.93 -1.07
C PHE A 60 -4.06 -12.49 -1.33
N GLY A 61 -4.23 -11.50 -2.20
CA GLY A 61 -5.56 -10.99 -2.47
C GLY A 61 -5.53 -9.80 -3.40
N ASP A 62 -6.71 -9.21 -3.57
CA ASP A 62 -6.91 -8.09 -4.46
C ASP A 62 -7.32 -6.87 -3.65
N ALA A 63 -6.64 -5.75 -3.88
CA ALA A 63 -6.92 -4.53 -3.12
C ALA A 63 -8.25 -3.90 -3.48
N SER A 64 -8.95 -4.40 -4.48
CA SER A 64 -10.30 -3.94 -4.77
C SER A 64 -11.35 -4.75 -4.01
N ASP A 65 -10.92 -5.73 -3.23
CA ASP A 65 -11.84 -6.55 -2.43
C ASP A 65 -12.17 -5.80 -1.14
N GLN A 66 -13.40 -5.28 -1.08
CA GLN A 66 -13.82 -4.47 0.06
C GLN A 66 -13.83 -5.28 1.36
N GLU A 67 -14.16 -6.56 1.28
CA GLU A 67 -14.16 -7.39 2.47
C GLU A 67 -12.75 -7.53 3.04
N LEU A 68 -11.78 -7.72 2.16
CA LEU A 68 -10.40 -7.83 2.59
C LEU A 68 -9.96 -6.54 3.28
N LEU A 69 -10.25 -5.40 2.66
CA LEU A 69 -9.85 -4.12 3.24
C LEU A 69 -10.52 -3.89 4.60
N ALA A 70 -11.81 -4.22 4.69
CA ALA A 70 -12.53 -4.06 5.95
C ALA A 70 -11.99 -5.00 7.03
N ASP A 71 -11.73 -6.24 6.66
CA ASP A 71 -11.19 -7.23 7.61
C ASP A 71 -9.83 -6.80 8.14
N GLU A 72 -9.05 -6.13 7.30
CA GLU A 72 -7.73 -5.68 7.70
C GLU A 72 -7.73 -4.25 8.22
N HIS A 73 -8.88 -3.73 8.56
CA HIS A 73 -9.03 -2.45 9.28
C HIS A 73 -8.45 -1.28 8.50
N ILE A 74 -8.88 -1.17 7.24
CA ILE A 74 -8.43 -0.09 6.39
C ILE A 74 -8.73 1.28 7.00
N ASP A 75 -9.78 1.37 7.82
CA ASP A 75 -10.15 2.62 8.47
C ASP A 75 -9.15 3.07 9.53
N GLN A 76 -8.22 2.19 9.91
CA GLN A 76 -7.18 2.54 10.87
C GLN A 76 -5.82 2.72 10.21
N VAL A 77 -5.78 2.63 8.89
CA VAL A 77 -4.53 2.79 8.14
C VAL A 77 -4.24 4.28 7.98
N VAL A 78 -3.03 4.68 8.35
CA VAL A 78 -2.64 6.08 8.24
C VAL A 78 -2.18 6.41 6.84
N LEU A 79 -1.62 5.43 6.13
CA LEU A 79 -1.14 5.64 4.77
C LEU A 79 -1.33 4.37 3.94
N PHE A 80 -2.01 4.51 2.82
CA PHE A 80 -2.22 3.44 1.86
C PHE A 80 -1.43 3.78 0.60
N ILE A 81 -0.60 2.86 0.14
CA ILE A 81 0.26 3.11 -1.02
C ILE A 81 0.05 2.02 -2.06
N ALA A 82 -0.36 2.40 -3.25
CA ALA A 82 -0.57 1.45 -4.35
C ALA A 82 0.59 1.58 -5.33
N VAL A 83 1.34 0.50 -5.49
CA VAL A 83 2.57 0.50 -6.30
C VAL A 83 2.63 -0.70 -7.25
N THR A 84 1.48 -1.14 -7.75
CA THR A 84 1.48 -2.22 -8.74
C THR A 84 1.91 -1.68 -10.10
N ASN A 85 1.99 -2.57 -11.07
CA ASN A 85 2.32 -2.18 -12.44
C ASN A 85 1.16 -1.54 -13.20
N ASP A 86 -0.03 -1.58 -12.64
CA ASP A 86 -1.24 -1.15 -13.32
C ASP A 86 -1.70 0.16 -12.72
N ASP A 87 -1.54 1.26 -13.50
CA ASP A 87 -1.91 2.59 -13.00
C ASP A 87 -3.39 2.67 -12.65
N GLU A 88 -4.24 2.07 -13.47
CA GLU A 88 -5.69 2.13 -13.20
C GLU A 88 -6.03 1.39 -11.92
N ALA A 89 -5.43 0.22 -11.72
CA ALA A 89 -5.66 -0.53 -10.50
C ALA A 89 -5.16 0.24 -9.28
N ASN A 90 -4.02 0.93 -9.43
CA ASN A 90 -3.48 1.74 -8.34
C ASN A 90 -4.46 2.86 -7.96
N ILE A 91 -4.97 3.54 -8.97
CA ILE A 91 -5.88 4.66 -8.74
C ILE A 91 -7.18 4.15 -8.10
N LEU A 92 -7.75 3.10 -8.66
CA LEU A 92 -9.02 2.58 -8.16
C LEU A 92 -8.92 2.08 -6.73
N SER A 93 -7.85 1.33 -6.43
CA SER A 93 -7.70 0.81 -5.08
C SER A 93 -7.45 1.93 -4.08
N ALA A 94 -6.70 2.97 -4.48
CA ALA A 94 -6.46 4.10 -3.60
C ALA A 94 -7.74 4.88 -3.32
N MET A 95 -8.57 5.06 -4.35
CA MET A 95 -9.85 5.75 -4.15
C MET A 95 -10.77 4.94 -3.24
N LEU A 96 -10.79 3.63 -3.42
CA LEU A 96 -11.59 2.77 -2.57
C LEU A 96 -11.10 2.82 -1.13
N ALA A 97 -9.79 2.75 -0.93
CA ALA A 97 -9.23 2.80 0.41
C ALA A 97 -9.56 4.11 1.11
N LYS A 98 -9.47 5.22 0.38
CA LYS A 98 -9.80 6.51 0.96
C LYS A 98 -11.27 6.56 1.36
N ARG A 99 -12.13 6.05 0.49
CA ARG A 99 -13.56 6.03 0.78
C ARG A 99 -13.88 5.18 2.01
N MET A 100 -13.10 4.12 2.21
CA MET A 100 -13.33 3.22 3.34
C MET A 100 -12.66 3.65 4.63
N GLY A 101 -11.94 4.77 4.61
CA GLY A 101 -11.45 5.36 5.85
C GLY A 101 -9.96 5.52 6.01
N ALA A 102 -9.16 5.12 5.02
CA ALA A 102 -7.72 5.37 5.11
C ALA A 102 -7.47 6.87 5.21
N LYS A 103 -6.53 7.24 6.05
CA LYS A 103 -6.29 8.67 6.31
C LYS A 103 -5.70 9.35 5.10
N LYS A 104 -4.68 8.76 4.50
CA LYS A 104 -4.04 9.29 3.31
C LYS A 104 -3.79 8.16 2.35
N VAL A 105 -3.89 8.46 1.06
CA VAL A 105 -3.62 7.47 0.04
C VAL A 105 -2.63 8.04 -0.98
N MET A 106 -1.76 7.17 -1.46
CA MET A 106 -0.71 7.53 -2.39
C MET A 106 -0.68 6.50 -3.51
N VAL A 107 -0.45 6.95 -4.73
CA VAL A 107 -0.33 6.03 -5.86
C VAL A 107 0.95 6.31 -6.61
N PHE A 108 1.53 5.25 -7.18
CA PHE A 108 2.62 5.36 -8.13
C PHE A 108 2.02 5.28 -9.52
N ILE A 109 2.38 6.23 -10.37
CA ILE A 109 1.85 6.34 -11.73
C ILE A 109 2.99 6.20 -12.70
N LYS A 110 2.85 5.29 -13.66
CA LYS A 110 3.89 5.08 -14.67
C LYS A 110 3.63 5.88 -15.92
N ARG A 111 2.37 6.19 -16.22
CA ARG A 111 2.01 6.88 -17.45
C ARG A 111 1.57 8.30 -17.15
N PRO A 112 2.27 9.30 -17.69
CA PRO A 112 1.95 10.70 -17.39
C PRO A 112 0.49 11.10 -17.60
N PRO A 113 -0.23 10.57 -18.61
CA PRO A 113 -1.63 10.99 -18.78
C PRO A 113 -2.52 10.73 -17.57
N TYR A 114 -2.14 9.80 -16.69
CA TYR A 114 -2.95 9.53 -15.50
C TYR A 114 -2.70 10.52 -14.37
N LEU A 115 -1.67 11.35 -14.48
CA LEU A 115 -1.36 12.29 -13.40
C LEU A 115 -2.41 13.37 -13.24
N ASP A 116 -2.90 13.94 -14.35
CA ASP A 116 -3.85 15.03 -14.26
C ASP A 116 -5.17 14.61 -13.61
N PRO A 117 -5.78 13.49 -14.00
CA PRO A 117 -7.01 13.08 -13.33
C PRO A 117 -6.83 12.83 -11.83
N VAL A 118 -5.65 12.43 -11.41
CA VAL A 118 -5.39 12.13 -10.01
C VAL A 118 -5.23 13.40 -9.20
N ARG A 119 -4.63 14.42 -9.78
CA ARG A 119 -4.44 15.69 -9.08
C ARG A 119 -5.79 16.33 -8.78
N GLY A 120 -5.97 16.75 -7.55
CA GLY A 120 -7.23 17.34 -7.15
C GLY A 120 -8.31 16.34 -6.81
N SER A 121 -8.00 15.03 -6.91
CA SER A 121 -8.94 14.00 -6.51
C SER A 121 -8.77 13.68 -5.04
N VAL A 122 -9.41 12.61 -4.57
CA VAL A 122 -9.27 12.19 -3.17
C VAL A 122 -7.88 11.60 -2.89
N ILE A 123 -7.10 11.34 -3.94
CA ILE A 123 -5.76 10.80 -3.78
C ILE A 123 -4.83 11.91 -3.32
N ASP A 124 -4.17 11.69 -2.20
CA ASP A 124 -3.37 12.74 -1.57
C ASP A 124 -2.06 12.98 -2.30
N HIS A 125 -1.43 11.92 -2.81
CA HIS A 125 -0.15 12.03 -3.47
C HIS A 125 -0.07 11.09 -4.65
N ALA A 126 0.47 11.58 -5.76
CA ALA A 126 0.78 10.75 -6.91
C ALA A 126 2.28 10.85 -7.16
N VAL A 127 2.94 9.70 -7.23
CA VAL A 127 4.37 9.65 -7.47
C VAL A 127 4.59 9.16 -8.88
N TYR A 128 5.34 9.93 -9.66
CA TYR A 128 5.72 9.55 -11.01
C TYR A 128 7.22 9.34 -11.01
N PRO A 129 7.68 8.09 -10.81
CA PRO A 129 9.11 7.86 -10.71
C PRO A 129 9.72 8.01 -12.09
N GLN A 130 10.38 9.12 -12.29
CA GLN A 130 11.09 9.31 -13.53
C GLN A 130 12.35 8.51 -13.50
N LYS A 131 12.60 7.86 -14.61
CA LYS A 131 13.85 7.16 -14.66
C LYS A 131 14.97 8.15 -14.80
N ALA A 132 15.96 7.97 -13.96
CA ALA A 132 17.17 8.72 -14.15
C ALA A 132 17.81 8.19 -15.40
N ASN A 133 18.05 9.00 -16.33
CA ASN A 133 18.63 8.45 -17.54
C ASN A 133 20.03 8.75 -17.65
#